data_47f4f62bb8e9bfe0cc1ba4df09ca04ae
#
_entry.id   47f4f62bb8e9bfe0cc1ba4df09ca04ae
#
_cell.length_a   1.000
_cell.length_b   1.000
_cell.length_c   1.000
_cell.angle_alpha   90.00
_cell.angle_beta   90.00
_cell.angle_gamma   90.00
#
_symmetry.space_group_name_H-M   'P 1'
#
loop_
_entity.id
_entity.type
_entity.pdbx_description
1 polymer ?
#
loop_
_entity_poly.entity_id
_entity_poly.type
_entity_poly.pdbx_seq_one_letter_code
_entity_poly.pdbx_strand_id
1 'polypeptide(L)'
;QPDLPAAAVSDRQPQMDFRAQMPAEEISFIDEIKGVYRNVAAMEQPVYVHKAQAMCYAYIYAKQNRLERIGVQMTYCNLDTEEIRYFREIYTFETLTVWFGHLIEDYRKWADRQIAWKKQRQESIHTLEFPFPYRQGQKKLVADVYRTILRGKNLFIEAPTGVGKTISTIFP
;
A
#
# COMPACT_ATOMS: atom_id res chain seq x y z
N GLN A 1 36.67 -23.12 -43.78
CA GLN A 1 35.56 -22.39 -43.13
C GLN A 1 34.31 -23.25 -43.23
N PRO A 2 33.70 -23.69 -42.13
CA PRO A 2 32.36 -24.27 -42.14
C PRO A 2 31.32 -23.17 -41.86
N ASP A 3 30.25 -23.19 -42.65
CA ASP A 3 29.10 -22.30 -42.59
C ASP A 3 28.37 -22.41 -41.28
N LEU A 4 28.06 -21.26 -40.67
CA LEU A 4 27.17 -21.12 -39.52
C LEU A 4 25.70 -21.27 -39.99
N PRO A 5 24.88 -22.08 -39.33
CA PRO A 5 23.46 -22.17 -39.63
C PRO A 5 22.72 -20.89 -39.22
N ALA A 6 21.82 -20.46 -40.10
CA ALA A 6 20.96 -19.31 -39.92
C ALA A 6 20.15 -19.41 -38.61
N ALA A 7 20.16 -18.35 -37.83
CA ALA A 7 19.37 -18.22 -36.63
C ALA A 7 17.87 -18.35 -36.95
N ALA A 8 17.22 -19.25 -36.25
CA ALA A 8 15.77 -19.44 -36.28
C ALA A 8 15.08 -18.12 -35.88
N VAL A 9 14.25 -17.60 -36.76
CA VAL A 9 13.34 -16.47 -36.50
C VAL A 9 12.38 -16.96 -35.43
N SER A 10 12.50 -16.38 -34.24
CA SER A 10 11.57 -16.57 -33.14
C SER A 10 10.16 -16.12 -33.61
N ASP A 11 9.22 -17.06 -33.59
CA ASP A 11 7.79 -16.81 -33.72
C ASP A 11 7.35 -15.85 -32.61
N ARG A 12 7.41 -14.56 -32.91
CA ARG A 12 6.71 -13.58 -32.10
C ARG A 12 5.23 -13.82 -32.32
N GLN A 13 4.56 -14.36 -31.30
CA GLN A 13 3.09 -14.38 -31.28
C GLN A 13 2.57 -13.00 -31.73
N PRO A 14 1.58 -12.94 -32.62
CA PRO A 14 1.03 -11.67 -33.04
C PRO A 14 0.52 -10.94 -31.81
N GLN A 15 1.10 -9.79 -31.51
CA GLN A 15 0.51 -8.84 -30.57
C GLN A 15 -0.89 -8.56 -31.11
N MET A 16 -1.93 -9.08 -30.43
CA MET A 16 -3.30 -8.72 -30.76
C MET A 16 -3.38 -7.18 -30.67
N ASP A 17 -3.57 -6.57 -31.84
CA ASP A 17 -3.78 -5.14 -31.94
C ASP A 17 -5.14 -4.79 -31.32
N PHE A 18 -5.14 -4.56 -30.02
CA PHE A 18 -6.32 -4.16 -29.26
C PHE A 18 -6.93 -2.84 -29.75
N ARG A 19 -6.19 -2.04 -30.52
CA ARG A 19 -6.73 -0.80 -31.10
C ARG A 19 -7.81 -1.06 -32.16
N ALA A 20 -7.75 -2.19 -32.86
CA ALA A 20 -8.71 -2.55 -33.89
C ALA A 20 -10.10 -2.96 -33.33
N GLN A 21 -10.22 -3.21 -32.01
CA GLN A 21 -11.46 -3.62 -31.35
C GLN A 21 -12.04 -2.56 -30.39
N MET A 22 -11.44 -1.37 -30.32
CA MET A 22 -11.99 -0.30 -29.48
C MET A 22 -13.10 0.44 -30.21
N PRO A 23 -14.25 0.71 -29.57
CA PRO A 23 -15.24 1.64 -30.10
C PRO A 23 -14.59 3.02 -30.29
N ALA A 24 -15.12 3.82 -31.25
CA ALA A 24 -14.58 5.11 -31.68
C ALA A 24 -14.51 6.20 -30.57
N GLU A 25 -14.90 5.91 -29.34
CA GLU A 25 -14.75 6.78 -28.20
C GLU A 25 -13.37 6.60 -27.58
N GLU A 26 -12.65 7.68 -27.44
CA GLU A 26 -11.33 7.74 -26.80
C GLU A 26 -11.49 7.49 -25.28
N ILE A 27 -11.19 6.27 -24.82
CA ILE A 27 -11.30 5.89 -23.41
C ILE A 27 -9.95 6.11 -22.73
N SER A 28 -9.93 6.94 -21.67
CA SER A 28 -8.78 7.10 -20.80
C SER A 28 -8.56 5.84 -19.97
N PHE A 29 -7.29 5.48 -19.75
CA PHE A 29 -6.90 4.33 -18.91
C PHE A 29 -6.05 4.78 -17.73
N ILE A 30 -6.29 4.14 -16.58
CA ILE A 30 -5.33 4.08 -15.48
C ILE A 30 -4.53 2.80 -15.66
N ASP A 31 -3.21 2.92 -15.79
CA ASP A 31 -2.29 1.79 -15.86
C ASP A 31 -1.49 1.67 -14.56
N GLU A 32 -1.73 0.59 -13.83
CA GLU A 32 -0.98 0.25 -12.62
C GLU A 32 0.08 -0.79 -12.94
N ILE A 33 1.35 -0.41 -12.83
CA ILE A 33 2.50 -1.22 -13.22
C ILE A 33 3.12 -1.88 -11.99
N LYS A 34 3.33 -3.20 -12.06
CA LYS A 34 3.94 -4.00 -10.99
C LYS A 34 5.11 -4.83 -11.51
N GLY A 35 6.32 -4.56 -10.98
CA GLY A 35 7.47 -5.45 -11.13
C GLY A 35 7.33 -6.65 -10.18
N VAL A 36 7.51 -7.86 -10.70
CA VAL A 36 7.38 -9.11 -9.94
C VAL A 36 8.47 -10.11 -10.32
N TYR A 37 8.79 -11.05 -9.40
CA TYR A 37 9.74 -12.14 -9.63
C TYR A 37 9.07 -13.49 -9.88
N ARG A 38 7.88 -13.50 -10.47
CA ARG A 38 7.11 -14.71 -10.76
C ARG A 38 6.79 -14.81 -12.25
N ASN A 39 6.48 -16.01 -12.71
CA ASN A 39 6.04 -16.23 -14.08
C ASN A 39 4.73 -15.47 -14.35
N VAL A 40 4.82 -14.39 -15.12
CA VAL A 40 3.68 -13.53 -15.46
C VAL A 40 2.81 -14.16 -16.55
N ALA A 41 3.37 -15.03 -17.43
CA ALA A 41 2.62 -15.73 -18.46
C ALA A 41 1.57 -16.69 -17.86
N ALA A 42 1.88 -17.28 -16.70
CA ALA A 42 0.98 -18.18 -15.99
C ALA A 42 -0.12 -17.45 -15.17
N MET A 43 -0.14 -16.13 -15.16
CA MET A 43 -1.18 -15.38 -14.45
C MET A 43 -2.49 -15.38 -15.23
N GLU A 44 -3.56 -15.94 -14.65
CA GLU A 44 -4.90 -15.93 -15.23
C GLU A 44 -5.67 -14.63 -14.91
N GLN A 45 -5.38 -14.01 -13.79
CA GLN A 45 -6.03 -12.78 -13.32
C GLN A 45 -5.07 -11.90 -12.54
N PRO A 46 -5.33 -10.60 -12.44
CA PRO A 46 -4.52 -9.69 -11.65
C PRO A 46 -4.69 -9.97 -10.15
N VAL A 47 -3.66 -9.62 -9.36
CA VAL A 47 -3.77 -9.64 -7.90
C VAL A 47 -4.82 -8.62 -7.48
N TYR A 48 -5.81 -9.06 -6.70
CA TYR A 48 -6.97 -8.24 -6.32
C TYR A 48 -6.58 -6.90 -5.69
N VAL A 49 -5.60 -6.89 -4.77
CA VAL A 49 -5.17 -5.64 -4.09
C VAL A 49 -4.56 -4.64 -5.07
N HIS A 50 -3.79 -5.11 -6.05
CA HIS A 50 -3.24 -4.23 -7.08
C HIS A 50 -4.33 -3.67 -7.99
N LYS A 51 -5.28 -4.52 -8.39
CA LYS A 51 -6.45 -4.09 -9.18
C LYS A 51 -7.30 -3.09 -8.40
N ALA A 52 -7.54 -3.32 -7.12
CA ALA A 52 -8.29 -2.41 -6.26
C ALA A 52 -7.59 -1.03 -6.15
N GLN A 53 -6.26 -0.99 -6.09
CA GLN A 53 -5.50 0.25 -6.14
C GLN A 53 -5.75 1.02 -7.44
N ALA A 54 -5.66 0.35 -8.59
CA ALA A 54 -5.93 0.96 -9.90
C ALA A 54 -7.38 1.44 -10.03
N MET A 55 -8.36 0.68 -9.50
CA MET A 55 -9.76 1.06 -9.46
C MET A 55 -10.01 2.30 -8.59
N CYS A 56 -9.30 2.46 -7.46
CA CYS A 56 -9.35 3.69 -6.66
C CYS A 56 -8.88 4.90 -7.46
N TYR A 57 -7.77 4.79 -8.17
CA TYR A 57 -7.29 5.88 -9.04
C TYR A 57 -8.24 6.15 -10.19
N ALA A 58 -8.80 5.11 -10.80
CA ALA A 58 -9.80 5.24 -11.86
C ALA A 58 -11.05 5.99 -11.37
N TYR A 59 -11.57 5.65 -10.18
CA TYR A 59 -12.69 6.37 -9.57
C TYR A 59 -12.37 7.85 -9.36
N ILE A 60 -11.22 8.17 -8.76
CA ILE A 60 -10.81 9.54 -8.47
C ILE A 60 -10.66 10.34 -9.77
N TYR A 61 -9.96 9.78 -10.76
CA TYR A 61 -9.72 10.43 -12.04
C TYR A 61 -11.01 10.65 -12.82
N ALA A 62 -11.88 9.63 -12.91
CA ALA A 62 -13.17 9.74 -13.58
C ALA A 62 -14.07 10.80 -12.91
N LYS A 63 -14.08 10.86 -11.58
CA LYS A 63 -14.82 11.89 -10.83
C LYS A 63 -14.33 13.30 -11.11
N GLN A 64 -13.00 13.51 -11.13
CA GLN A 64 -12.39 14.81 -11.38
C GLN A 64 -12.61 15.30 -12.80
N ASN A 65 -12.59 14.39 -13.78
CA ASN A 65 -12.71 14.70 -15.20
C ASN A 65 -14.14 14.50 -15.76
N ARG A 66 -15.10 14.13 -14.89
CA ARG A 66 -16.51 13.87 -15.26
C ARG A 66 -16.67 12.83 -16.38
N LEU A 67 -15.87 11.77 -16.32
CA LEU A 67 -15.91 10.70 -17.29
C LEU A 67 -17.02 9.71 -16.93
N GLU A 68 -17.81 9.30 -17.93
CA GLU A 68 -18.82 8.25 -17.76
C GLU A 68 -18.21 6.85 -17.74
N ARG A 69 -17.07 6.66 -18.43
CA ARG A 69 -16.35 5.40 -18.55
C ARG A 69 -14.85 5.61 -18.44
N ILE A 70 -14.16 4.63 -17.87
CA ILE A 70 -12.71 4.64 -17.74
C ILE A 70 -12.16 3.21 -17.80
N GLY A 71 -11.00 3.05 -18.42
CA GLY A 71 -10.28 1.79 -18.44
C GLY A 71 -9.34 1.65 -17.24
N VAL A 72 -9.20 0.42 -16.76
CA VAL A 72 -8.19 0.00 -15.79
C VAL A 72 -7.31 -1.03 -16.46
N GLN A 73 -6.01 -0.78 -16.50
CA GLN A 73 -5.00 -1.70 -16.94
C GLN A 73 -4.10 -2.08 -15.77
N MET A 74 -3.84 -3.36 -15.64
CA MET A 74 -2.79 -3.89 -14.77
C MET A 74 -1.67 -4.39 -15.65
N THR A 75 -0.49 -3.84 -15.49
CA THR A 75 0.73 -4.24 -16.20
C THR A 75 1.68 -4.94 -15.25
N TYR A 76 1.93 -6.23 -15.46
CA TYR A 76 2.93 -6.99 -14.70
C TYR A 76 4.17 -7.20 -15.55
N CYS A 77 5.33 -6.87 -15.02
CA CYS A 77 6.63 -7.11 -15.63
C CYS A 77 7.43 -8.07 -14.74
N ASN A 78 7.89 -9.18 -15.29
CA ASN A 78 8.86 -10.05 -14.63
C ASN A 78 10.22 -9.36 -14.65
N LEU A 79 10.81 -9.11 -13.47
CA LEU A 79 12.07 -8.37 -13.34
C LEU A 79 13.32 -9.19 -13.75
N ASP A 80 13.20 -10.52 -13.90
CA ASP A 80 14.29 -11.38 -14.36
C ASP A 80 14.23 -11.60 -15.87
N THR A 81 13.01 -11.82 -16.42
CA THR A 81 12.84 -12.22 -17.84
C THR A 81 12.35 -11.06 -18.73
N GLU A 82 11.97 -9.93 -18.15
CA GLU A 82 11.37 -8.77 -18.82
C GLU A 82 10.03 -9.09 -19.53
N GLU A 83 9.46 -10.29 -19.30
CA GLU A 83 8.14 -10.63 -19.81
C GLU A 83 7.06 -9.72 -19.21
N ILE A 84 6.11 -9.31 -20.07
CA ILE A 84 5.03 -8.41 -19.67
C ILE A 84 3.67 -9.09 -19.86
N ARG A 85 2.79 -8.97 -18.89
CA ARG A 85 1.40 -9.40 -18.94
C ARG A 85 0.46 -8.25 -18.63
N TYR A 86 -0.56 -8.08 -19.47
CA TYR A 86 -1.58 -7.05 -19.34
C TYR A 86 -2.92 -7.66 -18.97
N PHE A 87 -3.66 -6.98 -18.08
CA PHE A 87 -5.08 -7.24 -17.80
C PHE A 87 -5.83 -5.91 -17.94
N ARG A 88 -6.86 -5.88 -18.77
CA ARG A 88 -7.62 -4.66 -19.07
C ARG A 88 -9.09 -4.88 -18.82
N GLU A 89 -9.72 -3.91 -18.17
CA GLU A 89 -11.17 -3.87 -17.96
C GLU A 89 -11.66 -2.43 -18.11
N ILE A 90 -12.89 -2.27 -18.58
CA ILE A 90 -13.55 -0.96 -18.69
C ILE A 90 -14.67 -0.92 -17.67
N TYR A 91 -14.73 0.16 -16.91
CA TYR A 91 -15.73 0.40 -15.88
C TYR A 91 -16.55 1.64 -16.22
N THR A 92 -17.83 1.62 -15.85
CA THR A 92 -18.63 2.84 -15.77
C THR A 92 -18.30 3.58 -14.47
N PHE A 93 -18.46 4.89 -14.46
CA PHE A 93 -18.30 5.69 -13.25
C PHE A 93 -19.27 5.24 -12.14
N GLU A 94 -20.49 4.85 -12.51
CA GLU A 94 -21.48 4.32 -11.58
C GLU A 94 -20.99 3.05 -10.88
N THR A 95 -20.48 2.08 -11.64
CA THR A 95 -19.91 0.83 -11.08
C THR A 95 -18.78 1.11 -10.12
N LEU A 96 -17.84 2.01 -10.49
CA LEU A 96 -16.75 2.41 -9.61
C LEU A 96 -17.24 3.15 -8.38
N THR A 97 -18.29 3.95 -8.48
CA THR A 97 -18.86 4.67 -7.34
C THR A 97 -19.45 3.72 -6.31
N VAL A 98 -20.23 2.73 -6.75
CA VAL A 98 -20.79 1.70 -5.85
C VAL A 98 -19.67 0.90 -5.20
N TRP A 99 -18.71 0.42 -5.99
CA TRP A 99 -17.57 -0.35 -5.47
C TRP A 99 -16.74 0.45 -4.46
N PHE A 100 -16.40 1.71 -4.79
CA PHE A 100 -15.64 2.57 -3.91
C PHE A 100 -16.39 2.93 -2.63
N GLY A 101 -17.73 3.10 -2.72
CA GLY A 101 -18.60 3.29 -1.56
C GLY A 101 -18.48 2.14 -0.57
N HIS A 102 -18.59 0.89 -1.02
CA HIS A 102 -18.41 -0.30 -0.17
C HIS A 102 -17.00 -0.37 0.44
N LEU A 103 -15.96 -0.07 -0.34
CA LEU A 103 -14.59 -0.02 0.17
C LEU A 103 -14.44 0.99 1.31
N ILE A 104 -15.02 2.18 1.17
CA ILE A 104 -15.00 3.22 2.20
C ILE A 104 -15.79 2.82 3.45
N GLU A 105 -16.96 2.18 3.29
CA GLU A 105 -17.75 1.67 4.41
C GLU A 105 -16.99 0.65 5.24
N ASP A 106 -16.30 -0.28 4.59
CA ASP A 106 -15.49 -1.29 5.28
C ASP A 106 -14.27 -0.67 5.96
N TYR A 107 -13.59 0.26 5.29
CA TYR A 107 -12.48 1.00 5.89
C TYR A 107 -12.91 1.84 7.09
N ARG A 108 -14.09 2.48 7.02
CA ARG A 108 -14.65 3.31 8.08
C ARG A 108 -14.84 2.53 9.38
N LYS A 109 -15.35 1.28 9.31
CA LYS A 109 -15.50 0.42 10.49
C LYS A 109 -14.18 0.21 11.23
N TRP A 110 -13.09 0.03 10.46
CA TRP A 110 -11.74 -0.09 11.04
C TRP A 110 -11.23 1.25 11.58
N ALA A 111 -11.40 2.35 10.85
CA ALA A 111 -10.98 3.68 11.27
C ALA A 111 -11.70 4.13 12.56
N ASP A 112 -13.01 3.95 12.64
CA ASP A 112 -13.81 4.26 13.82
C ASP A 112 -13.34 3.44 15.04
N ARG A 113 -13.01 2.16 14.85
CA ARG A 113 -12.41 1.32 15.90
C ARG A 113 -11.05 1.85 16.37
N GLN A 114 -10.20 2.29 15.44
CA GLN A 114 -8.89 2.86 15.79
C GLN A 114 -9.02 4.16 16.58
N ILE A 115 -9.96 5.03 16.20
CA ILE A 115 -10.24 6.26 16.92
C ILE A 115 -10.75 5.98 18.32
N ALA A 116 -11.74 5.09 18.45
CA ALA A 116 -12.29 4.69 19.74
C ALA A 116 -11.23 4.05 20.64
N TRP A 117 -10.43 3.14 20.08
CA TRP A 117 -9.31 2.52 20.79
C TRP A 117 -8.27 3.53 21.27
N LYS A 118 -7.90 4.49 20.41
CA LYS A 118 -6.94 5.54 20.79
C LYS A 118 -7.47 6.37 21.96
N LYS A 119 -8.74 6.73 21.94
CA LYS A 119 -9.39 7.47 23.03
C LYS A 119 -9.40 6.65 24.33
N GLN A 120 -9.90 5.42 24.29
CA GLN A 120 -9.98 4.52 25.45
C GLN A 120 -8.59 4.25 26.05
N ARG A 121 -7.59 4.00 25.16
CA ARG A 121 -6.21 3.81 25.61
C ARG A 121 -5.68 5.05 26.32
N GLN A 122 -5.91 6.24 25.76
CA GLN A 122 -5.45 7.48 26.34
C GLN A 122 -6.09 7.74 27.70
N GLU A 123 -7.38 7.49 27.83
CA GLU A 123 -8.09 7.60 29.12
C GLU A 123 -7.56 6.60 30.15
N SER A 124 -7.32 5.35 29.77
CA SER A 124 -6.84 4.31 30.69
C SER A 124 -5.41 4.55 31.21
N ILE A 125 -4.51 5.10 30.38
CA ILE A 125 -3.14 5.34 30.80
C ILE A 125 -2.97 6.55 31.73
N HIS A 126 -3.91 7.51 31.69
CA HIS A 126 -3.88 8.69 32.60
C HIS A 126 -4.00 8.31 34.09
N THR A 127 -4.57 7.18 34.39
CA THR A 127 -4.78 6.70 35.77
C THR A 127 -3.70 5.72 36.24
N LEU A 128 -2.77 5.36 35.35
CA LEU A 128 -1.70 4.44 35.69
C LEU A 128 -0.62 5.15 36.52
N GLU A 129 -0.38 4.63 37.69
CA GLU A 129 0.76 5.05 38.49
C GLU A 129 2.01 4.20 38.16
N PHE A 130 3.19 4.78 38.37
CA PHE A 130 4.44 4.03 38.19
C PHE A 130 4.46 2.84 39.15
N PRO A 131 4.61 1.60 38.66
CA PRO A 131 4.26 0.39 39.45
C PRO A 131 5.24 0.06 40.56
N PHE A 132 6.35 0.78 40.70
CA PHE A 132 7.40 0.52 41.69
C PHE A 132 7.92 1.81 42.31
N PRO A 133 8.48 1.79 43.52
CA PRO A 133 9.24 2.92 44.04
C PRO A 133 10.38 3.30 43.09
N TYR A 134 10.50 4.58 42.78
CA TYR A 134 11.57 5.06 41.92
C TYR A 134 12.96 4.79 42.53
N ARG A 135 13.84 4.22 41.74
CA ARG A 135 15.28 4.14 42.07
C ARG A 135 15.96 5.48 41.86
N GLN A 136 17.17 5.63 42.43
CA GLN A 136 17.95 6.85 42.26
C GLN A 136 18.17 7.17 40.78
N GLY A 137 17.87 8.39 40.35
CA GLY A 137 17.96 8.86 38.95
C GLY A 137 16.82 8.41 38.05
N GLN A 138 16.01 7.41 38.41
CA GLN A 138 14.97 6.84 37.57
C GLN A 138 13.84 7.83 37.27
N LYS A 139 13.41 8.62 38.25
CA LYS A 139 12.36 9.65 38.07
C LYS A 139 12.78 10.71 37.05
N LYS A 140 14.07 11.10 37.07
CA LYS A 140 14.59 12.04 36.06
C LYS A 140 14.59 11.43 34.69
N LEU A 141 15.01 10.16 34.56
CA LEU A 141 15.01 9.43 33.29
C LEU A 141 13.61 9.33 32.69
N VAL A 142 12.60 8.94 33.47
CA VAL A 142 11.17 8.90 33.04
C VAL A 142 10.73 10.27 32.52
N ALA A 143 11.03 11.34 33.25
CA ALA A 143 10.66 12.69 32.84
C ALA A 143 11.35 13.15 31.55
N ASP A 144 12.62 12.78 31.38
CA ASP A 144 13.38 13.15 30.17
C ASP A 144 12.90 12.37 28.95
N VAL A 145 12.55 11.08 29.10
CA VAL A 145 11.92 10.27 28.05
C VAL A 145 10.58 10.87 27.66
N TYR A 146 9.70 11.16 28.62
CA TYR A 146 8.40 11.78 28.39
C TYR A 146 8.51 13.09 27.58
N ARG A 147 9.38 14.01 28.05
CA ARG A 147 9.61 15.29 27.37
C ARG A 147 10.15 15.13 25.95
N THR A 148 10.99 14.12 25.75
CA THR A 148 11.60 13.83 24.45
C THR A 148 10.55 13.32 23.46
N ILE A 149 9.66 12.42 23.91
CA ILE A 149 8.51 11.93 23.12
C ILE A 149 7.60 13.09 22.74
N LEU A 150 7.21 13.93 23.70
CA LEU A 150 6.34 15.10 23.43
C LEU A 150 6.93 16.08 22.41
N ARG A 151 8.27 16.21 22.38
CA ARG A 151 8.96 17.13 21.48
C ARG A 151 9.35 16.49 20.14
N GLY A 152 9.05 15.20 19.93
CA GLY A 152 9.45 14.46 18.73
C GLY A 152 10.98 14.43 18.51
N LYS A 153 11.77 14.40 19.59
CA LYS A 153 13.24 14.41 19.55
C LYS A 153 13.84 13.05 19.84
N ASN A 154 15.13 12.89 19.60
CA ASN A 154 15.90 11.72 19.99
C ASN A 154 16.54 11.94 21.35
N LEU A 155 16.59 10.89 22.18
CA LEU A 155 17.25 10.87 23.49
C LEU A 155 18.30 9.76 23.53
N PHE A 156 19.53 10.11 23.85
CA PHE A 156 20.58 9.16 24.12
C PHE A 156 20.73 9.03 25.65
N ILE A 157 20.71 7.79 26.15
CA ILE A 157 20.69 7.49 27.57
C ILE A 157 21.91 6.63 27.91
N GLU A 158 22.77 7.14 28.79
CA GLU A 158 23.79 6.36 29.47
C GLU A 158 23.34 6.13 30.91
N ALA A 159 23.19 4.87 31.31
CA ALA A 159 22.74 4.52 32.64
C ALA A 159 23.26 3.14 33.04
N PRO A 160 23.66 2.93 34.31
CA PRO A 160 24.17 1.65 34.79
C PRO A 160 23.14 0.52 34.70
N THR A 161 23.63 -0.72 34.78
CA THR A 161 22.77 -1.90 34.83
C THR A 161 21.93 -1.87 36.11
N GLY A 162 20.67 -2.32 36.03
CA GLY A 162 19.78 -2.44 37.19
C GLY A 162 19.01 -1.17 37.55
N VAL A 163 19.20 -0.03 36.87
CA VAL A 163 18.46 1.21 37.16
C VAL A 163 17.00 1.17 36.68
N GLY A 164 16.60 0.13 35.95
CA GLY A 164 15.22 -0.01 35.43
C GLY A 164 15.00 0.77 34.14
N LYS A 165 15.98 0.78 33.21
CA LYS A 165 15.87 1.47 31.90
C LYS A 165 14.60 1.12 31.15
N THR A 166 14.28 -0.15 31.01
CA THR A 166 13.13 -0.64 30.24
C THR A 166 11.81 -0.02 30.72
N ILE A 167 11.53 -0.14 32.04
CA ILE A 167 10.27 0.43 32.58
C ILE A 167 10.25 1.96 32.44
N SER A 168 11.39 2.63 32.59
CA SER A 168 11.52 4.09 32.48
C SER A 168 11.32 4.61 31.04
N THR A 169 11.48 3.78 30.03
CA THR A 169 11.29 4.14 28.62
C THR A 169 9.93 3.72 28.06
N ILE A 170 9.29 2.71 28.67
CA ILE A 170 7.99 2.21 28.20
C ILE A 170 6.83 2.92 28.93
N PHE A 171 7.02 3.27 30.20
CA PHE A 171 5.97 3.84 31.03
C PHE A 171 5.53 5.26 30.65
N PRO A 172 6.45 6.18 30.25
CA PRO A 172 6.05 7.51 29.81
C PRO A 172 5.26 7.45 28.49
#